data_d0374de99470400650165a26c4f02d49
#
_entry.id   d0374de99470400650165a26c4f02d49
#
_cell.length_a   1.000
_cell.length_b   1.000
_cell.length_c   1.000
_cell.angle_alpha   90.00
_cell.angle_beta   90.00
_cell.angle_gamma   90.00
#
_symmetry.space_group_name_H-M   'P 1'
#
loop_
_entity.id
_entity.type
_entity.pdbx_description
1 polymer ?
#
loop_
_entity_poly.entity_id
_entity_poly.type
_entity_poly.pdbx_seq_one_letter_code
_entity_poly.pdbx_strand_id
1 'polypeptide(L)'
;MPGMNSGINVSNPIVVAAFKAALVHQGLIALLIFALLGLAWVTVRISFPAAAATRAQATAPALAEPAWRQVLRIGFGVLWVFDGILQAQPKMAVGLPSQVIEPIAASSPRWVQQVVNWAGTNWSYHPMQAGAASVWIQVGIGIWLLAAARGPLSRLAGLASVGWGLVVWVFGESFGGIFAPGLTWLFGAPGAVLIYAVAGALIALPERAWRSPWLGRLTTAGIGLFLVGMAVLQAWPGRGFWPGTALGQPGTLAGMTGTMAQTPQPGFLSAWVNAFTTFDEAHGFAVNLVVVAALAVAGAAFLSGRPRLIGPVLAGFAVLCVADWVLIEDLGFLGGLGTDPNSMVPMVLLATAGYLAVARAPAAAAEPAAAQSATPVGWRERLRVADAPRAVASAGIRSVASAGAIGVIILGAAPMAVAQASPVADTILAQSINGSSNQVNFPAPAFSLTDQDGRAVSLVSLRGNVVLLTFLDDTCSVDCPLIAQEFRQAGQLLGTDAARVDLVAINYNPLDIQVSYLQAFDRQEGLAGVPNWLYLTGTLAQLEQVWSRYSIPPPEIVPAGSMIAHGDYAFVIDQAGHMRQELGFDTGPGTQATKSSFAAELTDAARQLLGHS
;
A
#
# COMPACT_ATOMS: atom_id res chain seq x y z
N MET A 1 -13.17 6.10 10.31
CA MET A 1 -14.64 6.10 10.28
C MET A 1 -15.16 5.50 11.57
N PRO A 2 -16.12 6.07 12.26
CA PRO A 2 -16.68 5.43 13.45
C PRO A 2 -17.53 4.25 12.96
N GLY A 3 -17.16 3.03 13.32
CA GLY A 3 -17.94 1.81 13.06
C GLY A 3 -17.20 0.66 12.39
N MET A 4 -16.00 0.85 11.88
CA MET A 4 -15.16 -0.27 11.45
C MET A 4 -14.34 -0.78 12.64
N ASN A 5 -14.95 -1.56 13.50
CA ASN A 5 -14.21 -2.50 14.32
C ASN A 5 -13.87 -3.68 13.42
N SER A 6 -12.77 -3.57 12.65
CA SER A 6 -12.08 -4.77 12.24
C SER A 6 -11.82 -5.55 13.52
N GLY A 7 -12.25 -6.80 13.60
CA GLY A 7 -12.09 -7.62 14.80
C GLY A 7 -10.63 -7.65 15.30
N ILE A 8 -9.64 -7.33 14.47
CA ILE A 8 -8.23 -7.26 14.82
C ILE A 8 -7.87 -5.85 15.30
N ASN A 9 -7.67 -5.70 16.60
CA ASN A 9 -7.12 -4.46 17.14
C ASN A 9 -5.70 -4.22 16.57
N VAL A 10 -5.55 -3.17 15.77
CA VAL A 10 -4.25 -2.78 15.15
C VAL A 10 -3.14 -2.54 16.18
N SER A 11 -3.49 -2.40 17.45
CA SER A 11 -2.57 -2.26 18.58
C SER A 11 -2.44 -3.54 19.40
N ASN A 12 -2.92 -4.70 18.91
CA ASN A 12 -2.80 -5.98 19.61
C ASN A 12 -1.33 -6.20 20.00
N PRO A 13 -1.00 -6.33 21.31
CA PRO A 13 0.37 -6.37 21.79
C PRO A 13 1.15 -7.57 21.28
N ILE A 14 0.50 -8.71 21.02
CA ILE A 14 1.14 -9.93 20.50
C ILE A 14 1.59 -9.68 19.07
N VAL A 15 0.72 -9.16 18.21
CA VAL A 15 1.02 -8.86 16.81
C VAL A 15 2.10 -7.77 16.69
N VAL A 16 1.97 -6.70 17.50
CA VAL A 16 2.97 -5.62 17.54
C VAL A 16 4.34 -6.13 18.00
N ALA A 17 4.39 -6.99 19.04
CA ALA A 17 5.63 -7.56 19.51
C ALA A 17 6.28 -8.49 18.47
N ALA A 18 5.48 -9.35 17.84
CA ALA A 18 5.93 -10.25 16.79
C ALA A 18 6.46 -9.50 15.57
N PHE A 19 5.76 -8.46 15.13
CA PHE A 19 6.20 -7.61 14.01
C PHE A 19 7.51 -6.91 14.30
N LYS A 20 7.66 -6.31 15.49
CA LYS A 20 8.93 -5.72 15.94
C LYS A 20 10.06 -6.73 15.99
N ALA A 21 9.79 -7.93 16.53
CA ALA A 21 10.79 -9.00 16.60
C ALA A 21 11.23 -9.45 15.20
N ALA A 22 10.28 -9.59 14.25
CA ALA A 22 10.58 -9.91 12.85
C ALA A 22 11.47 -8.85 12.20
N LEU A 23 11.13 -7.56 12.37
CA LEU A 23 11.93 -6.45 11.81
C LEU A 23 13.33 -6.40 12.43
N VAL A 24 13.47 -6.58 13.74
CA VAL A 24 14.79 -6.61 14.42
C VAL A 24 15.63 -7.77 13.90
N HIS A 25 15.05 -8.98 13.81
CA HIS A 25 15.75 -10.16 13.32
C HIS A 25 16.22 -9.98 11.87
N GLN A 26 15.35 -9.50 10.99
CA GLN A 26 15.68 -9.22 9.59
C GLN A 26 16.68 -8.06 9.47
N GLY A 27 16.58 -7.04 10.33
CA GLY A 27 17.56 -5.95 10.40
C GLY A 27 18.96 -6.44 10.75
N LEU A 28 19.09 -7.38 11.70
CA LEU A 28 20.37 -8.00 12.04
C LEU A 28 20.92 -8.82 10.87
N ILE A 29 20.07 -9.57 10.15
CA ILE A 29 20.49 -10.30 8.94
C ILE A 29 20.94 -9.32 7.86
N ALA A 30 20.23 -8.21 7.64
CA ALA A 30 20.61 -7.18 6.69
C ALA A 30 21.97 -6.57 7.04
N LEU A 31 22.21 -6.23 8.31
CA LEU A 31 23.50 -5.74 8.79
C LEU A 31 24.62 -6.76 8.56
N LEU A 32 24.36 -8.03 8.82
CA LEU A 32 25.31 -9.11 8.55
C LEU A 32 25.65 -9.22 7.06
N ILE A 33 24.65 -9.12 6.17
CA ILE A 33 24.86 -9.11 4.71
C ILE A 33 25.79 -7.94 4.32
N PHE A 34 25.51 -6.73 4.81
CA PHE A 34 26.37 -5.56 4.53
C PHE A 34 27.80 -5.75 5.08
N ALA A 35 27.94 -6.28 6.28
CA ALA A 35 29.24 -6.55 6.90
C ALA A 35 30.05 -7.59 6.10
N LEU A 36 29.43 -8.70 5.70
CA LEU A 36 30.08 -9.74 4.90
C LEU A 36 30.48 -9.24 3.51
N LEU A 37 29.61 -8.49 2.84
CA LEU A 37 29.94 -7.87 1.55
C LEU A 37 31.06 -6.84 1.69
N GLY A 38 31.05 -6.05 2.75
CA GLY A 38 32.12 -5.12 3.08
C GLY A 38 33.45 -5.82 3.33
N LEU A 39 33.45 -6.88 4.12
CA LEU A 39 34.63 -7.70 4.39
C LEU A 39 35.17 -8.36 3.12
N ALA A 40 34.28 -8.98 2.31
CA ALA A 40 34.67 -9.57 1.04
C ALA A 40 35.30 -8.54 0.10
N TRP A 41 34.72 -7.34 0.03
CA TRP A 41 35.29 -6.25 -0.77
C TRP A 41 36.71 -5.82 -0.28
N VAL A 42 36.87 -5.67 1.04
CA VAL A 42 38.19 -5.34 1.65
C VAL A 42 39.21 -6.44 1.35
N THR A 43 38.82 -7.71 1.54
CA THR A 43 39.69 -8.86 1.27
C THR A 43 40.14 -8.91 -0.19
N VAL A 44 39.19 -8.79 -1.15
CA VAL A 44 39.50 -8.75 -2.58
C VAL A 44 40.45 -7.59 -2.92
N ARG A 45 40.25 -6.43 -2.32
CA ARG A 45 41.07 -5.27 -2.54
C ARG A 45 42.51 -5.45 -2.02
N ILE A 46 42.69 -6.10 -0.89
CA ILE A 46 44.00 -6.40 -0.30
C ILE A 46 44.70 -7.51 -1.09
N SER A 47 43.96 -8.57 -1.44
CA SER A 47 44.55 -9.76 -2.09
C SER A 47 44.90 -9.54 -3.57
N PHE A 48 44.20 -8.60 -4.27
CA PHE A 48 44.36 -8.38 -5.71
C PHE A 48 44.58 -6.90 -6.06
N PRO A 49 45.63 -6.25 -5.55
CA PRO A 49 45.87 -4.81 -5.76
C PRO A 49 46.10 -4.44 -7.22
N ALA A 50 46.76 -5.30 -8.02
CA ALA A 50 47.01 -5.07 -9.44
C ALA A 50 45.73 -5.09 -10.30
N ALA A 51 44.80 -6.00 -10.05
CA ALA A 51 43.54 -6.06 -10.74
C ALA A 51 42.65 -4.84 -10.45
N ALA A 52 42.71 -4.31 -9.24
CA ALA A 52 42.03 -3.08 -8.86
C ALA A 52 42.57 -1.85 -9.58
N ALA A 53 43.90 -1.76 -9.76
CA ALA A 53 44.58 -0.68 -10.46
C ALA A 53 44.28 -0.70 -11.97
N THR A 54 44.32 -1.88 -12.61
CA THR A 54 44.02 -2.05 -14.06
C THR A 54 42.56 -1.69 -14.39
N ARG A 55 41.65 -2.04 -13.52
CA ARG A 55 40.23 -1.67 -13.67
C ARG A 55 39.97 -0.17 -13.52
N ALA A 56 40.77 0.51 -12.67
CA ALA A 56 40.69 1.96 -12.51
C ALA A 56 41.22 2.73 -13.72
N GLN A 57 42.23 2.18 -14.42
CA GLN A 57 42.80 2.78 -15.63
C GLN A 57 41.95 2.54 -16.90
N ALA A 58 41.18 1.43 -16.94
CA ALA A 58 40.35 1.09 -18.08
C ALA A 58 38.97 1.83 -18.12
N THR A 59 38.61 2.57 -17.09
CA THR A 59 37.38 3.37 -17.09
C THR A 59 37.63 4.69 -17.81
N ALA A 60 37.11 4.82 -19.04
CA ALA A 60 36.97 6.09 -19.73
C ALA A 60 36.37 7.17 -18.79
N PRO A 61 36.72 8.46 -18.93
CA PRO A 61 36.18 9.51 -18.08
C PRO A 61 34.67 9.48 -18.11
N ALA A 62 34.07 8.97 -17.03
CA ALA A 62 32.64 8.78 -16.93
C ALA A 62 31.96 10.15 -16.95
N LEU A 63 30.97 10.31 -17.80
CA LEU A 63 30.16 11.52 -17.89
C LEU A 63 29.62 11.91 -16.50
N ALA A 64 29.76 13.19 -16.12
CA ALA A 64 29.23 13.67 -14.86
C ALA A 64 27.70 13.51 -14.83
N GLU A 65 27.16 13.04 -13.71
CA GLU A 65 25.70 12.93 -13.53
C GLU A 65 25.07 14.33 -13.59
N PRO A 66 24.06 14.57 -14.45
CA PRO A 66 23.37 15.84 -14.51
C PRO A 66 22.64 16.17 -13.21
N ALA A 67 22.57 17.46 -12.84
CA ALA A 67 21.93 17.88 -11.59
C ALA A 67 20.46 17.46 -11.49
N TRP A 68 19.70 17.51 -12.58
CA TRP A 68 18.30 17.10 -12.60
C TRP A 68 18.13 15.61 -12.21
N ARG A 69 18.99 14.75 -12.75
CA ARG A 69 18.96 13.32 -12.43
C ARG A 69 19.45 13.06 -11.01
N GLN A 70 20.44 13.83 -10.54
CA GLN A 70 20.91 13.74 -9.16
C GLN A 70 19.79 14.09 -8.16
N VAL A 71 19.00 15.13 -8.45
CA VAL A 71 17.82 15.51 -7.63
C VAL A 71 16.81 14.36 -7.58
N LEU A 72 16.46 13.76 -8.71
CA LEU A 72 15.55 12.61 -8.73
C LEU A 72 16.13 11.43 -7.94
N ARG A 73 17.36 11.04 -8.25
CA ARG A 73 17.98 9.86 -7.63
C ARG A 73 18.15 9.99 -6.12
N ILE A 74 18.63 11.14 -5.65
CA ILE A 74 18.82 11.37 -4.21
C ILE A 74 17.47 11.62 -3.54
N GLY A 75 16.64 12.50 -4.10
CA GLY A 75 15.32 12.82 -3.53
C GLY A 75 14.45 11.58 -3.38
N PHE A 76 14.21 10.83 -4.45
CA PHE A 76 13.40 9.61 -4.38
C PHE A 76 14.10 8.46 -3.64
N GLY A 77 15.43 8.43 -3.62
CA GLY A 77 16.16 7.49 -2.76
C GLY A 77 15.91 7.76 -1.27
N VAL A 78 15.90 9.03 -0.86
CA VAL A 78 15.57 9.42 0.52
C VAL A 78 14.10 9.15 0.83
N LEU A 79 13.19 9.46 -0.09
CA LEU A 79 11.76 9.20 0.08
C LEU A 79 11.50 7.70 0.28
N TRP A 80 12.04 6.82 -0.56
CA TRP A 80 11.88 5.37 -0.40
C TRP A 80 12.42 4.85 0.94
N VAL A 81 13.53 5.39 1.46
CA VAL A 81 14.01 5.03 2.81
C VAL A 81 13.03 5.52 3.87
N PHE A 82 12.51 6.74 3.72
CA PHE A 82 11.55 7.31 4.64
C PHE A 82 10.24 6.52 4.67
N ASP A 83 9.69 6.18 3.51
CA ASP A 83 8.48 5.36 3.38
C ASP A 83 8.67 3.98 4.03
N GLY A 84 9.84 3.36 3.82
CA GLY A 84 10.16 2.10 4.49
C GLY A 84 10.23 2.23 6.03
N ILE A 85 10.71 3.37 6.55
CA ILE A 85 10.67 3.64 8.00
C ILE A 85 9.22 3.82 8.47
N LEU A 86 8.37 4.49 7.70
CA LEU A 86 6.95 4.63 8.01
C LEU A 86 6.22 3.28 8.00
N GLN A 87 6.53 2.40 7.06
CA GLN A 87 5.98 1.03 7.03
C GLN A 87 6.41 0.18 8.24
N ALA A 88 7.47 0.55 8.95
CA ALA A 88 7.90 -0.14 10.17
C ALA A 88 7.10 0.27 11.42
N GLN A 89 6.09 1.16 11.30
CA GLN A 89 5.26 1.57 12.42
C GLN A 89 4.43 0.37 12.95
N PRO A 90 4.21 0.29 14.27
CA PRO A 90 3.60 -0.89 14.90
C PRO A 90 2.21 -1.27 14.38
N LYS A 91 1.42 -0.26 13.95
CA LYS A 91 0.05 -0.46 13.47
C LYS A 91 -0.01 -0.96 12.01
N MET A 92 1.07 -0.84 11.24
CA MET A 92 1.08 -1.10 9.81
C MET A 92 0.78 -2.55 9.46
N ALA A 93 1.30 -3.51 10.23
CA ALA A 93 1.14 -4.93 9.90
C ALA A 93 -0.34 -5.33 9.74
N VAL A 94 -1.20 -4.85 10.62
CA VAL A 94 -2.64 -5.19 10.64
C VAL A 94 -3.52 -4.05 10.12
N GLY A 95 -3.15 -2.78 10.40
CA GLY A 95 -4.01 -1.65 10.09
C GLY A 95 -3.95 -1.18 8.64
N LEU A 96 -2.89 -1.50 7.90
CA LEU A 96 -2.74 -1.00 6.54
C LEU A 96 -3.86 -1.49 5.60
N PRO A 97 -4.23 -2.78 5.55
CA PRO A 97 -5.33 -3.24 4.70
C PRO A 97 -6.67 -2.57 5.04
N SER A 98 -7.09 -2.67 6.30
CA SER A 98 -8.43 -2.29 6.73
C SER A 98 -8.66 -0.79 6.92
N GLN A 99 -7.62 -0.04 7.33
CA GLN A 99 -7.77 1.37 7.67
C GLN A 99 -7.23 2.33 6.60
N VAL A 100 -6.45 1.83 5.64
CA VAL A 100 -5.85 2.65 4.57
C VAL A 100 -6.26 2.15 3.18
N ILE A 101 -5.88 0.92 2.82
CA ILE A 101 -6.02 0.41 1.45
C ILE A 101 -7.50 0.28 1.06
N GLU A 102 -8.28 -0.38 1.88
CA GLU A 102 -9.68 -0.65 1.62
C GLU A 102 -10.55 0.63 1.56
N PRO A 103 -10.44 1.58 2.51
CA PRO A 103 -11.17 2.83 2.43
C PRO A 103 -10.86 3.66 1.17
N ILE A 104 -9.60 3.63 0.69
CA ILE A 104 -9.22 4.33 -0.55
C ILE A 104 -9.90 3.68 -1.77
N ALA A 105 -10.02 2.35 -1.79
CA ALA A 105 -10.67 1.64 -2.88
C ALA A 105 -12.20 1.74 -2.87
N ALA A 106 -12.79 2.01 -1.73
CA ALA A 106 -14.22 1.90 -1.47
C ALA A 106 -15.11 2.74 -2.41
N SER A 107 -14.64 3.90 -2.87
CA SER A 107 -15.36 4.75 -3.84
C SER A 107 -15.09 4.41 -5.31
N SER A 108 -14.23 3.44 -5.58
CA SER A 108 -13.84 3.01 -6.93
C SER A 108 -14.83 2.02 -7.53
N PRO A 109 -14.82 1.79 -8.87
CA PRO A 109 -15.62 0.74 -9.49
C PRO A 109 -15.30 -0.67 -8.92
N ARG A 110 -16.26 -1.59 -8.91
CA ARG A 110 -16.13 -2.94 -8.34
C ARG A 110 -14.88 -3.69 -8.78
N TRP A 111 -14.53 -3.66 -10.06
CA TRP A 111 -13.34 -4.34 -10.54
C TRP A 111 -12.05 -3.82 -9.89
N VAL A 112 -11.98 -2.51 -9.58
CA VAL A 112 -10.85 -1.91 -8.84
C VAL A 112 -10.85 -2.42 -7.42
N GLN A 113 -12.01 -2.41 -6.76
CA GLN A 113 -12.17 -2.92 -5.39
C GLN A 113 -11.72 -4.39 -5.31
N GLN A 114 -12.14 -5.25 -6.24
CA GLN A 114 -11.74 -6.66 -6.27
C GLN A 114 -10.22 -6.84 -6.40
N VAL A 115 -9.56 -6.05 -7.26
CA VAL A 115 -8.10 -6.09 -7.42
C VAL A 115 -7.40 -5.65 -6.13
N VAL A 116 -7.87 -4.59 -5.51
CA VAL A 116 -7.28 -4.03 -4.29
C VAL A 116 -7.55 -4.94 -3.09
N ASN A 117 -8.78 -5.43 -2.95
CA ASN A 117 -9.17 -6.35 -1.86
C ASN A 117 -8.42 -7.68 -1.94
N TRP A 118 -8.16 -8.20 -3.15
CA TRP A 118 -7.31 -9.38 -3.30
C TRP A 118 -5.93 -9.18 -2.63
N ALA A 119 -5.31 -8.02 -2.82
CA ALA A 119 -4.03 -7.73 -2.17
C ALA A 119 -4.18 -7.50 -0.66
N GLY A 120 -5.25 -6.83 -0.23
CA GLY A 120 -5.59 -6.63 1.18
C GLY A 120 -5.78 -7.95 1.91
N THR A 121 -6.52 -8.89 1.30
CA THR A 121 -6.72 -10.24 1.81
C THR A 121 -5.39 -10.99 1.98
N ASN A 122 -4.55 -11.00 0.92
CA ASN A 122 -3.23 -11.65 1.00
C ASN A 122 -2.34 -11.05 2.09
N TRP A 123 -2.42 -9.72 2.28
CA TRP A 123 -1.74 -9.07 3.38
C TRP A 123 -2.29 -9.51 4.74
N SER A 124 -3.61 -9.59 4.88
CA SER A 124 -4.29 -9.93 6.14
C SER A 124 -3.96 -11.34 6.60
N TYR A 125 -3.72 -12.29 5.70
CA TYR A 125 -3.27 -13.64 6.06
C TYR A 125 -1.82 -13.69 6.56
N HIS A 126 -0.96 -12.80 6.08
CA HIS A 126 0.46 -12.82 6.35
C HIS A 126 0.99 -11.44 6.76
N PRO A 127 0.39 -10.79 7.79
CA PRO A 127 0.67 -9.39 8.11
C PRO A 127 2.12 -9.14 8.51
N MET A 128 2.78 -10.11 9.16
CA MET A 128 4.19 -9.99 9.54
C MET A 128 5.10 -9.99 8.31
N GLN A 129 4.85 -10.93 7.38
CA GLN A 129 5.65 -11.08 6.16
C GLN A 129 5.38 -9.94 5.18
N ALA A 130 4.12 -9.57 4.99
CA ALA A 130 3.73 -8.47 4.12
C ALA A 130 4.27 -7.12 4.61
N GLY A 131 4.07 -6.82 5.90
CA GLY A 131 4.60 -5.61 6.53
C GLY A 131 6.13 -5.53 6.45
N ALA A 132 6.83 -6.60 6.81
CA ALA A 132 8.28 -6.64 6.74
C ALA A 132 8.80 -6.58 5.29
N ALA A 133 8.12 -7.22 4.33
CA ALA A 133 8.45 -7.12 2.91
C ALA A 133 8.39 -5.66 2.43
N SER A 134 7.32 -4.95 2.74
CA SER A 134 7.17 -3.53 2.37
C SER A 134 8.30 -2.68 2.94
N VAL A 135 8.64 -2.84 4.23
CA VAL A 135 9.76 -2.14 4.87
C VAL A 135 11.06 -2.35 4.09
N TRP A 136 11.46 -3.61 3.90
CA TRP A 136 12.78 -3.91 3.37
C TRP A 136 12.90 -3.69 1.86
N ILE A 137 11.82 -3.85 1.10
CA ILE A 137 11.82 -3.53 -0.33
C ILE A 137 11.99 -2.02 -0.52
N GLN A 138 11.26 -1.19 0.22
CA GLN A 138 11.33 0.28 0.12
C GLN A 138 12.70 0.79 0.58
N VAL A 139 13.17 0.37 1.76
CA VAL A 139 14.52 0.72 2.26
C VAL A 139 15.60 0.27 1.28
N GLY A 140 15.49 -0.95 0.74
CA GLY A 140 16.44 -1.49 -0.22
C GLY A 140 16.49 -0.68 -1.51
N ILE A 141 15.34 -0.33 -2.10
CA ILE A 141 15.26 0.52 -3.31
C ILE A 141 15.89 1.89 -3.01
N GLY A 142 15.55 2.50 -1.87
CA GLY A 142 16.09 3.79 -1.46
C GLY A 142 17.62 3.78 -1.35
N ILE A 143 18.18 2.82 -0.60
CA ILE A 143 19.65 2.66 -0.47
C ILE A 143 20.29 2.41 -1.83
N TRP A 144 19.67 1.59 -2.69
CA TRP A 144 20.19 1.29 -4.01
C TRP A 144 20.23 2.53 -4.91
N LEU A 145 19.19 3.34 -4.94
CA LEU A 145 19.16 4.62 -5.64
C LEU A 145 20.25 5.57 -5.13
N LEU A 146 20.41 5.67 -3.81
CA LEU A 146 21.45 6.53 -3.22
C LEU A 146 22.87 6.08 -3.57
N ALA A 147 23.12 4.76 -3.57
CA ALA A 147 24.44 4.19 -3.83
C ALA A 147 24.82 4.19 -5.32
N ALA A 148 23.89 3.82 -6.20
CA ALA A 148 24.15 3.58 -7.61
C ALA A 148 23.94 4.84 -8.48
N ALA A 149 24.97 5.68 -8.59
CA ALA A 149 24.85 6.91 -9.39
C ALA A 149 24.89 6.68 -10.92
N ARG A 150 25.47 5.57 -11.41
CA ARG A 150 25.74 5.33 -12.83
C ARG A 150 25.75 3.85 -13.18
N GLY A 151 25.77 3.57 -14.50
CA GLY A 151 25.92 2.23 -15.05
C GLY A 151 24.66 1.37 -14.91
N PRO A 152 24.80 0.05 -15.18
CA PRO A 152 23.66 -0.86 -15.17
C PRO A 152 22.96 -0.95 -13.81
N LEU A 153 23.71 -0.93 -12.71
CA LEU A 153 23.13 -0.98 -11.35
C LEU A 153 22.21 0.21 -11.07
N SER A 154 22.57 1.42 -11.55
CA SER A 154 21.72 2.60 -11.41
C SER A 154 20.43 2.49 -12.21
N ARG A 155 20.50 1.90 -13.41
CA ARG A 155 19.32 1.66 -14.25
C ARG A 155 18.39 0.62 -13.60
N LEU A 156 18.97 -0.44 -13.06
CA LEU A 156 18.21 -1.47 -12.35
C LEU A 156 17.55 -0.91 -11.08
N ALA A 157 18.23 -0.02 -10.34
CA ALA A 157 17.62 0.67 -9.20
C ALA A 157 16.41 1.53 -9.61
N GLY A 158 16.53 2.24 -10.74
CA GLY A 158 15.40 2.99 -11.32
C GLY A 158 14.26 2.06 -11.73
N LEU A 159 14.54 0.92 -12.37
CA LEU A 159 13.53 -0.07 -12.75
C LEU A 159 12.88 -0.73 -11.52
N ALA A 160 13.63 -0.98 -10.46
CA ALA A 160 13.09 -1.48 -9.20
C ALA A 160 12.10 -0.48 -8.58
N SER A 161 12.45 0.83 -8.61
CA SER A 161 11.53 1.90 -8.20
C SER A 161 10.26 1.94 -9.06
N VAL A 162 10.36 1.72 -10.39
CA VAL A 162 9.19 1.60 -11.27
C VAL A 162 8.34 0.41 -10.89
N GLY A 163 8.95 -0.77 -10.76
CA GLY A 163 8.23 -2.01 -10.50
C GLY A 163 7.47 -1.96 -9.17
N TRP A 164 8.17 -1.59 -8.09
CA TRP A 164 7.53 -1.50 -6.78
C TRP A 164 6.54 -0.33 -6.70
N GLY A 165 6.88 0.82 -7.30
CA GLY A 165 5.97 1.95 -7.40
C GLY A 165 4.64 1.58 -8.09
N LEU A 166 4.68 0.79 -9.17
CA LEU A 166 3.45 0.32 -9.83
C LEU A 166 2.67 -0.68 -8.96
N VAL A 167 3.35 -1.56 -8.22
CA VAL A 167 2.69 -2.46 -7.25
C VAL A 167 1.94 -1.65 -6.19
N VAL A 168 2.60 -0.69 -5.56
CA VAL A 168 1.96 0.15 -4.53
C VAL A 168 0.87 1.04 -5.15
N TRP A 169 1.07 1.56 -6.35
CA TRP A 169 0.07 2.37 -7.04
C TRP A 169 -1.24 1.61 -7.30
N VAL A 170 -1.13 0.34 -7.76
CA VAL A 170 -2.31 -0.50 -8.04
C VAL A 170 -2.98 -0.94 -6.74
N PHE A 171 -2.22 -1.51 -5.83
CA PHE A 171 -2.75 -2.23 -4.67
C PHE A 171 -2.82 -1.36 -3.39
N GLY A 172 -1.92 -0.41 -3.22
CA GLY A 172 -1.88 0.47 -2.05
C GLY A 172 -2.66 1.76 -2.23
N GLU A 173 -2.60 2.38 -3.42
CA GLU A 173 -3.24 3.66 -3.72
C GLU A 173 -4.51 3.52 -4.59
N SER A 174 -4.99 2.30 -4.83
CA SER A 174 -6.19 2.07 -5.68
C SER A 174 -6.11 2.82 -7.03
N PHE A 175 -4.99 2.66 -7.74
CA PHE A 175 -4.66 3.39 -8.97
C PHE A 175 -4.60 4.91 -8.79
N GLY A 176 -4.24 5.37 -7.61
CA GLY A 176 -4.17 6.81 -7.30
C GLY A 176 -5.51 7.52 -7.40
N GLY A 177 -6.60 6.80 -7.18
CA GLY A 177 -7.95 7.36 -7.20
C GLY A 177 -8.48 7.78 -8.58
N ILE A 178 -7.81 7.41 -9.69
CA ILE A 178 -8.22 7.87 -11.04
C ILE A 178 -9.59 7.33 -11.47
N PHE A 179 -10.05 6.26 -10.86
CA PHE A 179 -11.36 5.67 -11.12
C PHE A 179 -12.43 6.08 -10.10
N ALA A 180 -12.03 6.77 -9.02
CA ALA A 180 -12.95 7.25 -8.00
C ALA A 180 -13.63 8.58 -8.43
N PRO A 181 -14.88 8.82 -8.03
CA PRO A 181 -15.48 10.15 -8.18
C PRO A 181 -14.71 11.15 -7.30
N GLY A 182 -14.57 12.38 -7.74
CA GLY A 182 -13.85 13.40 -6.96
C GLY A 182 -12.33 13.45 -7.19
N LEU A 183 -11.80 12.77 -8.22
CA LEU A 183 -10.39 12.87 -8.61
C LEU A 183 -9.91 14.32 -8.67
N THR A 184 -8.95 14.69 -7.83
CA THR A 184 -8.36 16.03 -7.80
C THR A 184 -6.88 15.96 -7.46
N TRP A 185 -6.12 16.89 -8.02
CA TRP A 185 -4.72 17.05 -7.67
C TRP A 185 -4.51 17.37 -6.18
N LEU A 186 -5.44 18.11 -5.56
CA LEU A 186 -5.41 18.47 -4.13
C LEU A 186 -5.44 17.28 -3.18
N PHE A 187 -5.90 16.11 -3.62
CA PHE A 187 -5.85 14.86 -2.86
C PHE A 187 -4.92 13.83 -3.50
N GLY A 188 -3.82 14.32 -4.05
CA GLY A 188 -2.71 13.49 -4.49
C GLY A 188 -2.91 12.74 -5.81
N ALA A 189 -4.00 12.98 -6.56
CA ALA A 189 -4.15 12.31 -7.85
C ALA A 189 -3.01 12.66 -8.81
N PRO A 190 -2.51 11.72 -9.57
CA PRO A 190 -2.89 10.31 -9.78
C PRO A 190 -2.17 9.32 -8.86
N GLY A 191 -1.80 9.71 -7.67
CA GLY A 191 -1.10 8.92 -6.67
C GLY A 191 0.37 9.31 -6.51
N ALA A 192 0.84 9.36 -5.26
CA ALA A 192 2.21 9.73 -4.92
C ALA A 192 3.21 8.79 -5.59
N VAL A 193 2.96 7.48 -5.49
CA VAL A 193 3.91 6.45 -5.94
C VAL A 193 4.00 6.35 -7.46
N LEU A 194 3.00 6.82 -8.21
CA LEU A 194 3.13 6.95 -9.65
C LEU A 194 4.23 7.97 -10.03
N ILE A 195 4.39 9.04 -9.23
CA ILE A 195 5.46 10.03 -9.42
C ILE A 195 6.83 9.38 -9.16
N TYR A 196 6.92 8.46 -8.16
CA TYR A 196 8.14 7.66 -7.93
C TYR A 196 8.44 6.73 -9.12
N ALA A 197 7.43 6.13 -9.72
CA ALA A 197 7.61 5.31 -10.93
C ALA A 197 8.12 6.15 -12.12
N VAL A 198 7.57 7.34 -12.32
CA VAL A 198 8.03 8.29 -13.37
C VAL A 198 9.49 8.70 -13.12
N ALA A 199 9.83 9.06 -11.88
CA ALA A 199 11.21 9.40 -11.51
C ALA A 199 12.15 8.21 -11.70
N GLY A 200 11.74 7.01 -11.30
CA GLY A 200 12.46 5.75 -11.53
C GLY A 200 12.72 5.48 -13.01
N ALA A 201 11.73 5.69 -13.87
CA ALA A 201 11.85 5.56 -15.31
C ALA A 201 12.88 6.55 -15.89
N LEU A 202 12.84 7.82 -15.47
CA LEU A 202 13.83 8.83 -15.86
C LEU A 202 15.26 8.48 -15.39
N ILE A 203 15.40 7.93 -14.18
CA ILE A 203 16.68 7.46 -13.64
C ILE A 203 17.21 6.26 -14.43
N ALA A 204 16.32 5.35 -14.88
CA ALA A 204 16.67 4.15 -15.61
C ALA A 204 17.16 4.40 -17.05
N LEU A 205 16.99 5.61 -17.58
CA LEU A 205 17.45 5.96 -18.91
C LEU A 205 18.96 5.78 -19.07
N PRO A 206 19.44 5.43 -20.27
CA PRO A 206 20.85 5.30 -20.55
C PRO A 206 21.58 6.66 -20.45
N GLU A 207 22.88 6.64 -20.08
CA GLU A 207 23.67 7.86 -19.84
C GLU A 207 23.71 8.82 -21.03
N ARG A 208 23.64 8.28 -22.26
CA ARG A 208 23.55 9.09 -23.50
C ARG A 208 22.28 9.94 -23.57
N ALA A 209 21.17 9.49 -22.95
CA ALA A 209 19.91 10.23 -22.93
C ALA A 209 19.93 11.38 -21.91
N TRP A 210 20.77 11.32 -20.87
CA TRP A 210 20.77 12.29 -19.77
C TRP A 210 21.04 13.74 -20.20
N ARG A 211 21.74 13.93 -21.30
CA ARG A 211 22.10 15.27 -21.83
C ARG A 211 21.28 15.67 -23.04
N SER A 212 20.29 14.88 -23.40
CA SER A 212 19.43 15.21 -24.54
C SER A 212 18.54 16.40 -24.20
N PRO A 213 18.59 17.49 -24.97
CA PRO A 213 17.69 18.64 -24.78
C PRO A 213 16.22 18.25 -24.98
N TRP A 214 15.99 17.22 -25.81
CA TRP A 214 14.64 16.68 -26.06
C TRP A 214 14.04 16.08 -24.79
N LEU A 215 14.83 15.33 -24.00
CA LEU A 215 14.34 14.72 -22.76
C LEU A 215 13.89 15.79 -21.75
N GLY A 216 14.66 16.84 -21.56
CA GLY A 216 14.26 17.96 -20.71
C GLY A 216 12.96 18.62 -21.16
N ARG A 217 12.80 18.85 -22.46
CA ARG A 217 11.56 19.40 -23.04
C ARG A 217 10.38 18.45 -22.89
N LEU A 218 10.58 17.14 -23.11
CA LEU A 218 9.53 16.14 -22.93
C LEU A 218 9.08 16.09 -21.46
N THR A 219 10.03 16.08 -20.52
CA THR A 219 9.72 16.07 -19.07
C THR A 219 8.94 17.32 -18.67
N THR A 220 9.37 18.50 -19.08
CA THR A 220 8.64 19.75 -18.77
C THR A 220 7.29 19.79 -19.46
N ALA A 221 7.19 19.34 -20.71
CA ALA A 221 5.91 19.29 -21.43
C ALA A 221 4.93 18.28 -20.78
N GLY A 222 5.42 17.12 -20.33
CA GLY A 222 4.61 16.14 -19.59
C GLY A 222 4.06 16.70 -18.28
N ILE A 223 4.91 17.36 -17.49
CA ILE A 223 4.49 18.04 -16.25
C ILE A 223 3.47 19.15 -16.58
N GLY A 224 3.74 19.95 -17.59
CA GLY A 224 2.85 21.05 -17.99
C GLY A 224 1.49 20.58 -18.46
N LEU A 225 1.46 19.51 -19.29
CA LEU A 225 0.19 18.91 -19.76
C LEU A 225 -0.61 18.31 -18.59
N PHE A 226 0.06 17.64 -17.67
CA PHE A 226 -0.55 17.12 -16.45
C PHE A 226 -1.19 18.23 -15.62
N LEU A 227 -0.46 19.31 -15.32
CA LEU A 227 -0.98 20.42 -14.52
C LEU A 227 -2.15 21.15 -15.20
N VAL A 228 -2.09 21.35 -16.54
CA VAL A 228 -3.23 21.90 -17.30
C VAL A 228 -4.43 20.96 -17.22
N GLY A 229 -4.23 19.67 -17.37
CA GLY A 229 -5.28 18.66 -17.22
C GLY A 229 -5.94 18.72 -15.85
N MET A 230 -5.13 18.82 -14.77
CA MET A 230 -5.64 18.98 -13.41
C MET A 230 -6.37 20.30 -13.20
N ALA A 231 -5.89 21.40 -13.79
CA ALA A 231 -6.60 22.69 -13.76
C ALA A 231 -7.98 22.59 -14.40
N VAL A 232 -8.09 21.92 -15.56
CA VAL A 232 -9.37 21.71 -16.25
C VAL A 232 -10.32 20.86 -15.41
N LEU A 233 -9.82 19.76 -14.82
CA LEU A 233 -10.62 18.91 -13.94
C LEU A 233 -11.08 19.67 -12.69
N GLN A 234 -10.20 20.47 -12.09
CA GLN A 234 -10.52 21.26 -10.90
C GLN A 234 -11.53 22.36 -11.21
N ALA A 235 -11.46 22.96 -12.41
CA ALA A 235 -12.38 23.98 -12.87
C ALA A 235 -13.76 23.46 -13.28
N TRP A 236 -13.93 22.15 -13.45
CA TRP A 236 -15.18 21.57 -13.97
C TRP A 236 -16.36 21.79 -13.02
N PRO A 237 -17.42 22.51 -13.43
CA PRO A 237 -18.48 22.94 -12.51
C PRO A 237 -19.23 21.81 -11.81
N GLY A 238 -19.45 20.70 -12.52
CA GLY A 238 -20.19 19.53 -11.98
C GLY A 238 -19.47 18.74 -10.88
N ARG A 239 -18.24 19.13 -10.52
CA ARG A 239 -17.43 18.42 -9.53
C ARG A 239 -17.52 18.98 -8.10
N GLY A 240 -18.27 20.05 -7.90
CA GLY A 240 -18.57 20.61 -6.59
C GLY A 240 -17.43 21.33 -5.87
N PHE A 241 -16.32 21.66 -6.57
CA PHE A 241 -15.19 22.39 -5.97
C PHE A 241 -15.39 23.91 -5.87
N TRP A 242 -16.36 24.49 -6.60
CA TRP A 242 -16.61 25.93 -6.61
C TRP A 242 -17.36 26.45 -5.37
N PRO A 243 -18.40 25.77 -4.86
CA PRO A 243 -19.08 26.21 -3.65
C PRO A 243 -18.34 25.71 -2.41
N GLY A 244 -18.12 26.57 -1.43
CA GLY A 244 -17.68 26.15 -0.09
C GLY A 244 -18.77 25.39 0.65
N THR A 245 -20.03 25.80 0.47
CA THR A 245 -21.23 25.11 0.93
C THR A 245 -22.28 25.10 -0.17
N ALA A 246 -23.04 24.02 -0.28
CA ALA A 246 -24.15 23.88 -1.20
C ALA A 246 -25.35 23.23 -0.49
N LEU A 247 -26.49 23.91 -0.51
CA LEU A 247 -27.73 23.42 0.16
C LEU A 247 -27.53 23.06 1.65
N GLY A 248 -26.67 23.82 2.35
CA GLY A 248 -26.37 23.58 3.77
C GLY A 248 -25.40 22.42 4.04
N GLN A 249 -24.80 21.83 3.00
CA GLN A 249 -23.77 20.81 3.12
C GLN A 249 -22.40 21.39 2.71
N PRO A 250 -21.29 20.89 3.25
CA PRO A 250 -19.96 21.26 2.81
C PRO A 250 -19.76 21.00 1.32
N GLY A 251 -19.06 21.89 0.61
CA GLY A 251 -18.59 21.64 -0.75
C GLY A 251 -17.62 20.47 -0.81
N THR A 252 -17.26 20.04 -2.02
CA THR A 252 -16.42 18.84 -2.19
C THR A 252 -15.09 18.94 -1.44
N LEU A 253 -14.38 20.07 -1.52
CA LEU A 253 -13.10 20.24 -0.83
C LEU A 253 -13.29 20.29 0.69
N ALA A 254 -14.22 21.11 1.18
CA ALA A 254 -14.50 21.22 2.61
C ALA A 254 -14.96 19.87 3.21
N GLY A 255 -15.78 19.10 2.50
CA GLY A 255 -16.20 17.77 2.92
C GLY A 255 -15.03 16.80 3.04
N MET A 256 -14.12 16.81 2.07
CA MET A 256 -12.92 15.95 2.07
C MET A 256 -11.95 16.34 3.20
N THR A 257 -11.62 17.63 3.36
CA THR A 257 -10.73 18.09 4.44
C THR A 257 -11.35 17.92 5.82
N GLY A 258 -12.68 18.09 5.96
CA GLY A 258 -13.41 17.80 7.20
C GLY A 258 -13.32 16.34 7.62
N THR A 259 -13.37 15.41 6.66
CA THR A 259 -13.13 13.97 6.91
C THR A 259 -11.68 13.73 7.31
N MET A 260 -10.72 14.36 6.62
CA MET A 260 -9.28 14.23 6.91
C MET A 260 -8.95 14.70 8.33
N ALA A 261 -9.53 15.80 8.77
CA ALA A 261 -9.33 16.33 10.12
C ALA A 261 -9.77 15.39 11.26
N GLN A 262 -10.63 14.41 10.95
CA GLN A 262 -11.10 13.40 11.90
C GLN A 262 -10.22 12.16 11.96
N THR A 263 -9.24 12.02 11.07
CA THR A 263 -8.31 10.90 11.11
C THR A 263 -7.41 10.97 12.36
N PRO A 264 -6.94 9.83 12.90
CA PRO A 264 -6.03 9.81 14.03
C PRO A 264 -4.71 10.53 13.70
N GLN A 265 -4.51 11.71 14.29
CA GLN A 265 -3.35 12.56 14.04
C GLN A 265 -3.10 13.51 15.21
N PRO A 266 -1.93 14.22 15.29
CA PRO A 266 -1.69 15.21 16.32
C PRO A 266 -2.72 16.34 16.30
N GLY A 267 -3.20 16.74 17.49
CA GLY A 267 -4.29 17.72 17.61
C GLY A 267 -4.02 19.08 16.97
N PHE A 268 -2.75 19.51 16.89
CA PHE A 268 -2.40 20.77 16.20
C PHE A 268 -2.68 20.69 14.70
N LEU A 269 -2.46 19.54 14.08
CA LEU A 269 -2.67 19.32 12.66
C LEU A 269 -4.16 19.26 12.35
N SER A 270 -4.95 18.48 13.11
CA SER A 270 -6.41 18.50 13.04
C SER A 270 -6.98 19.92 13.19
N ALA A 271 -6.40 20.74 14.08
CA ALA A 271 -6.83 22.13 14.25
C ALA A 271 -6.56 22.98 13.00
N TRP A 272 -5.41 22.82 12.34
CA TRP A 272 -5.07 23.52 11.10
C TRP A 272 -5.96 23.10 9.94
N VAL A 273 -6.16 21.80 9.75
CA VAL A 273 -7.05 21.25 8.70
C VAL A 273 -8.49 21.72 8.95
N ASN A 274 -9.01 21.67 10.18
CA ASN A 274 -10.35 22.19 10.51
C ASN A 274 -10.47 23.70 10.25
N ALA A 275 -9.45 24.49 10.60
CA ALA A 275 -9.45 25.93 10.31
C ALA A 275 -9.49 26.21 8.80
N PHE A 276 -8.75 25.42 8.01
CA PHE A 276 -8.80 25.50 6.55
C PHE A 276 -10.17 25.06 6.00
N THR A 277 -10.75 23.97 6.52
CA THR A 277 -12.10 23.52 6.16
C THR A 277 -13.13 24.62 6.37
N THR A 278 -13.14 25.26 7.56
CA THR A 278 -14.04 26.38 7.84
C THR A 278 -13.79 27.58 6.94
N PHE A 279 -12.54 27.86 6.59
CA PHE A 279 -12.19 28.90 5.64
C PHE A 279 -12.71 28.58 4.22
N ASP A 280 -12.55 27.33 3.76
CA ASP A 280 -13.04 26.88 2.46
C ASP A 280 -14.57 26.90 2.40
N GLU A 281 -15.27 26.48 3.45
CA GLU A 281 -16.73 26.60 3.54
C GLU A 281 -17.22 28.04 3.29
N ALA A 282 -16.51 29.03 3.82
CA ALA A 282 -16.85 30.43 3.65
C ALA A 282 -16.37 31.03 2.32
N HIS A 283 -15.28 30.52 1.72
CA HIS A 283 -14.59 31.14 0.59
C HIS A 283 -14.31 30.18 -0.57
N GLY A 284 -15.00 29.06 -0.71
CA GLY A 284 -14.71 27.98 -1.66
C GLY A 284 -14.48 28.44 -3.10
N PHE A 285 -15.27 29.42 -3.58
CA PHE A 285 -15.05 30.00 -4.90
C PHE A 285 -13.64 30.61 -5.04
N ALA A 286 -13.19 31.39 -4.07
CA ALA A 286 -11.89 32.05 -4.11
C ALA A 286 -10.75 31.02 -3.98
N VAL A 287 -10.89 30.05 -3.08
CA VAL A 287 -9.92 28.96 -2.90
C VAL A 287 -9.76 28.19 -4.20
N ASN A 288 -10.86 27.72 -4.79
CA ASN A 288 -10.83 26.96 -6.03
C ASN A 288 -10.27 27.78 -7.20
N LEU A 289 -10.62 29.06 -7.30
CA LEU A 289 -10.08 29.96 -8.33
C LEU A 289 -8.56 30.09 -8.23
N VAL A 290 -8.01 30.24 -7.00
CA VAL A 290 -6.57 30.31 -6.77
C VAL A 290 -5.90 29.01 -7.21
N VAL A 291 -6.45 27.86 -6.85
CA VAL A 291 -5.92 26.56 -7.24
C VAL A 291 -5.93 26.37 -8.75
N VAL A 292 -7.07 26.62 -9.40
CA VAL A 292 -7.21 26.52 -10.87
C VAL A 292 -6.23 27.45 -11.59
N ALA A 293 -6.14 28.71 -11.16
CA ALA A 293 -5.23 29.69 -11.75
C ALA A 293 -3.76 29.26 -11.55
N ALA A 294 -3.39 28.82 -10.36
CA ALA A 294 -2.02 28.39 -10.06
C ALA A 294 -1.61 27.16 -10.89
N LEU A 295 -2.48 26.15 -10.99
CA LEU A 295 -2.25 24.97 -11.83
C LEU A 295 -2.15 25.34 -13.32
N ALA A 296 -3.04 26.20 -13.82
CA ALA A 296 -3.02 26.64 -15.21
C ALA A 296 -1.75 27.44 -15.55
N VAL A 297 -1.35 28.38 -14.66
CA VAL A 297 -0.12 29.18 -14.83
C VAL A 297 1.12 28.30 -14.77
N ALA A 298 1.19 27.39 -13.78
CA ALA A 298 2.28 26.44 -13.67
C ALA A 298 2.36 25.53 -14.90
N GLY A 299 1.23 24.98 -15.33
CA GLY A 299 1.14 24.15 -16.52
C GLY A 299 1.60 24.88 -17.78
N ALA A 300 1.13 26.10 -18.01
CA ALA A 300 1.54 26.94 -19.16
C ALA A 300 3.04 27.29 -19.14
N ALA A 301 3.59 27.59 -17.95
CA ALA A 301 5.02 27.86 -17.78
C ALA A 301 5.87 26.63 -18.14
N PHE A 302 5.50 25.44 -17.65
CA PHE A 302 6.20 24.20 -17.95
C PHE A 302 6.07 23.80 -19.43
N LEU A 303 4.90 23.97 -20.06
CA LEU A 303 4.68 23.74 -21.50
C LEU A 303 5.53 24.67 -22.36
N SER A 304 5.80 25.91 -21.91
CA SER A 304 6.66 26.83 -22.63
C SER A 304 8.10 26.33 -22.82
N GLY A 305 8.57 25.43 -21.93
CA GLY A 305 9.94 24.96 -21.90
C GLY A 305 10.99 26.04 -21.66
N ARG A 306 10.57 27.27 -21.25
CA ARG A 306 11.45 28.43 -21.05
C ARG A 306 11.89 28.55 -19.60
N PRO A 307 13.19 28.32 -19.26
CA PRO A 307 13.66 28.35 -17.87
C PRO A 307 13.35 29.67 -17.14
N ARG A 308 13.37 30.79 -17.86
CA ARG A 308 13.09 32.12 -17.29
C ARG A 308 11.65 32.26 -16.79
N LEU A 309 10.70 31.54 -17.39
CA LEU A 309 9.31 31.49 -16.95
C LEU A 309 9.08 30.42 -15.89
N ILE A 310 9.69 29.25 -16.09
CA ILE A 310 9.50 28.11 -15.16
C ILE A 310 10.07 28.43 -13.77
N GLY A 311 11.24 29.06 -13.66
CA GLY A 311 11.91 29.27 -12.38
C GLY A 311 11.05 30.01 -11.33
N PRO A 312 10.55 31.24 -11.61
CA PRO A 312 9.68 31.96 -10.68
C PRO A 312 8.37 31.24 -10.40
N VAL A 313 7.77 30.65 -11.43
CA VAL A 313 6.49 29.91 -11.29
C VAL A 313 6.68 28.64 -10.45
N LEU A 314 7.80 27.94 -10.59
CA LEU A 314 8.14 26.78 -9.76
C LEU A 314 8.24 27.14 -8.27
N ALA A 315 8.78 28.32 -7.94
CA ALA A 315 8.83 28.78 -6.56
C ALA A 315 7.41 29.00 -5.98
N GLY A 316 6.53 29.65 -6.72
CA GLY A 316 5.12 29.81 -6.34
C GLY A 316 4.38 28.48 -6.26
N PHE A 317 4.61 27.58 -7.20
CA PHE A 317 4.04 26.23 -7.21
C PHE A 317 4.53 25.41 -6.01
N ALA A 318 5.81 25.53 -5.63
CA ALA A 318 6.32 24.85 -4.43
C ALA A 318 5.66 25.38 -3.14
N VAL A 319 5.37 26.67 -3.06
CA VAL A 319 4.61 27.24 -1.92
C VAL A 319 3.18 26.68 -1.90
N LEU A 320 2.52 26.59 -3.05
CA LEU A 320 1.20 25.96 -3.15
C LEU A 320 1.25 24.49 -2.70
N CYS A 321 2.23 23.73 -3.18
CA CYS A 321 2.42 22.34 -2.77
C CYS A 321 2.66 22.19 -1.25
N VAL A 322 3.41 23.09 -0.63
CA VAL A 322 3.62 23.05 0.83
C VAL A 322 2.33 23.39 1.57
N ALA A 323 1.57 24.38 1.11
CA ALA A 323 0.28 24.72 1.71
C ALA A 323 -0.71 23.55 1.59
N ASP A 324 -0.81 22.95 0.42
CA ASP A 324 -1.64 21.78 0.15
C ASP A 324 -1.22 20.57 1.01
N TRP A 325 0.08 20.27 1.04
CA TRP A 325 0.65 19.18 1.83
C TRP A 325 0.30 19.25 3.32
N VAL A 326 0.27 20.48 3.88
CA VAL A 326 -0.04 20.69 5.32
C VAL A 326 -1.55 20.76 5.57
N LEU A 327 -2.31 21.44 4.71
CA LEU A 327 -3.71 21.80 4.98
C LEU A 327 -4.73 20.85 4.36
N ILE A 328 -4.33 20.07 3.37
CA ILE A 328 -5.23 19.19 2.61
C ILE A 328 -4.74 17.75 2.64
N GLU A 329 -3.47 17.49 2.31
CA GLU A 329 -2.88 16.14 2.36
C GLU A 329 -2.45 15.70 3.77
N ASP A 330 -2.53 16.56 4.77
CA ASP A 330 -2.30 16.24 6.18
C ASP A 330 -0.92 15.64 6.46
N LEU A 331 0.11 16.10 5.74
CA LEU A 331 1.49 15.63 5.76
C LEU A 331 1.69 14.17 5.33
N GLY A 332 0.69 13.31 5.38
CA GLY A 332 0.69 11.92 4.93
C GLY A 332 1.40 10.90 5.84
N PHE A 333 2.15 11.32 6.86
CA PHE A 333 2.99 10.41 7.66
C PHE A 333 2.74 10.43 9.17
N LEU A 334 1.78 11.24 9.65
CA LEU A 334 1.44 11.31 11.07
C LEU A 334 0.24 10.41 11.40
N GLY A 335 0.12 9.98 12.66
CA GLY A 335 -1.02 9.16 13.12
C GLY A 335 -0.78 7.66 13.23
N GLY A 336 0.37 7.16 12.79
CA GLY A 336 0.79 5.75 12.99
C GLY A 336 0.37 4.79 11.87
N LEU A 337 -0.31 5.30 10.82
CA LEU A 337 -0.68 4.56 9.60
C LEU A 337 -0.32 5.35 8.33
N GLY A 338 0.45 6.43 8.44
CA GLY A 338 0.97 7.15 7.29
C GLY A 338 2.02 6.33 6.55
N THR A 339 1.91 6.24 5.22
CA THR A 339 2.74 5.37 4.37
C THR A 339 3.88 6.12 3.68
N ASP A 340 3.68 7.39 3.40
CA ASP A 340 4.58 8.27 2.64
C ASP A 340 4.21 9.74 2.89
N PRO A 341 5.01 10.72 2.42
CA PRO A 341 4.71 12.14 2.56
C PRO A 341 3.70 12.66 1.52
N ASN A 342 2.79 11.82 1.03
CA ASN A 342 1.82 12.11 -0.01
C ASN A 342 2.44 12.67 -1.32
N SER A 343 1.66 13.25 -2.20
CA SER A 343 2.06 13.54 -3.58
C SER A 343 2.80 14.86 -3.76
N MET A 344 2.62 15.83 -2.85
CA MET A 344 3.15 17.19 -3.06
C MET A 344 4.67 17.26 -3.01
N VAL A 345 5.28 16.51 -2.09
CA VAL A 345 6.76 16.46 -1.97
C VAL A 345 7.39 15.81 -3.21
N PRO A 346 6.98 14.60 -3.66
CA PRO A 346 7.45 14.01 -4.90
C PRO A 346 7.20 14.90 -6.13
N MET A 347 6.07 15.61 -6.19
CA MET A 347 5.73 16.49 -7.29
C MET A 347 6.70 17.69 -7.40
N VAL A 348 7.04 18.32 -6.27
CA VAL A 348 8.04 19.41 -6.24
C VAL A 348 9.41 18.92 -6.69
N LEU A 349 9.82 17.71 -6.28
CA LEU A 349 11.08 17.10 -6.71
C LEU A 349 11.10 16.85 -8.22
N LEU A 350 10.02 16.28 -8.78
CA LEU A 350 9.89 16.03 -10.21
C LEU A 350 9.88 17.35 -11.02
N ALA A 351 9.13 18.33 -10.56
CA ALA A 351 9.05 19.67 -11.19
C ALA A 351 10.42 20.37 -11.16
N THR A 352 11.13 20.30 -10.03
CA THR A 352 12.49 20.85 -9.89
C THR A 352 13.47 20.16 -10.85
N ALA A 353 13.41 18.84 -10.98
CA ALA A 353 14.22 18.11 -11.93
C ALA A 353 13.92 18.51 -13.37
N GLY A 354 12.64 18.63 -13.74
CA GLY A 354 12.22 19.13 -15.05
C GLY A 354 12.80 20.52 -15.37
N TYR A 355 12.69 21.43 -14.42
CA TYR A 355 13.32 22.76 -14.54
C TYR A 355 14.83 22.69 -14.75
N LEU A 356 15.56 21.94 -13.94
CA LEU A 356 17.01 21.80 -14.04
C LEU A 356 17.43 21.15 -15.37
N ALA A 357 16.62 20.26 -15.92
CA ALA A 357 16.89 19.60 -17.18
C ALA A 357 16.88 20.60 -18.38
N VAL A 358 16.04 21.63 -18.32
CA VAL A 358 16.00 22.66 -19.36
C VAL A 358 16.87 23.88 -19.05
N ALA A 359 17.04 24.26 -17.76
CA ALA A 359 17.82 25.43 -17.35
C ALA A 359 19.35 25.23 -17.51
N ARG A 360 19.82 23.98 -17.33
CA ARG A 360 21.22 23.61 -17.43
C ARG A 360 21.54 22.77 -18.67
N ALA A 361 20.63 22.76 -19.65
CA ALA A 361 20.95 22.16 -20.94
C ALA A 361 22.19 22.88 -21.51
N PRO A 362 23.24 22.19 -21.97
CA PRO A 362 24.36 22.85 -22.61
C PRO A 362 23.80 23.70 -23.75
N ALA A 363 24.11 25.00 -23.76
CA ALA A 363 23.94 25.79 -24.96
C ALA A 363 24.58 24.97 -26.09
N ALA A 364 23.85 24.72 -27.17
CA ALA A 364 24.35 23.97 -28.32
C ALA A 364 25.77 24.42 -28.58
N ALA A 365 26.71 23.50 -28.39
CA ALA A 365 28.11 23.81 -28.48
C ALA A 365 28.37 24.46 -29.86
N ALA A 366 28.63 25.74 -29.87
CA ALA A 366 29.45 26.30 -30.90
C ALA A 366 30.74 25.51 -30.86
N GLU A 367 31.02 24.72 -31.88
CA GLU A 367 32.27 24.01 -32.02
C GLU A 367 33.42 24.99 -31.77
N PRO A 368 34.30 24.71 -30.83
CA PRO A 368 35.58 25.39 -30.86
C PRO A 368 36.46 24.63 -31.86
N ALA A 369 36.42 25.06 -33.10
CA ALA A 369 37.55 24.92 -33.98
C ALA A 369 38.68 25.75 -33.40
N ALA A 370 39.51 25.16 -32.55
CA ALA A 370 40.78 25.75 -32.15
C ALA A 370 41.72 24.64 -31.66
N ALA A 371 42.64 24.33 -32.53
CA ALA A 371 44.02 23.90 -32.31
C ALA A 371 44.43 23.48 -30.88
N GLN A 372 44.71 22.21 -30.77
CA GLN A 372 45.48 21.64 -29.69
C GLN A 372 46.92 22.19 -29.74
N SER A 373 47.23 23.18 -28.94
CA SER A 373 48.60 23.47 -28.56
C SER A 373 48.89 22.68 -27.27
N ALA A 374 49.82 21.75 -27.37
CA ALA A 374 50.34 21.00 -26.23
C ALA A 374 51.05 21.96 -25.27
N THR A 375 50.46 22.24 -24.12
CA THR A 375 51.10 22.92 -23.01
C THR A 375 51.65 21.87 -22.02
N PRO A 376 52.82 22.14 -21.40
CA PRO A 376 53.49 21.16 -20.53
C PRO A 376 52.64 20.91 -19.25
N VAL A 377 52.59 19.64 -18.84
CA VAL A 377 51.87 19.10 -17.67
C VAL A 377 52.27 19.84 -16.40
N GLY A 378 51.42 20.75 -15.95
CA GLY A 378 51.63 21.57 -14.75
C GLY A 378 51.41 20.79 -13.45
N TRP A 379 51.98 21.28 -12.35
CA TRP A 379 51.87 20.73 -11.00
C TRP A 379 50.43 20.42 -10.52
N ARG A 380 49.43 21.07 -11.07
CA ARG A 380 47.99 20.81 -10.81
C ARG A 380 47.55 19.43 -11.29
N GLU A 381 48.19 18.84 -12.27
CA GLU A 381 47.86 17.51 -12.79
C GLU A 381 48.43 16.41 -11.90
N ARG A 382 49.51 16.69 -11.17
CA ARG A 382 50.07 15.78 -10.13
C ARG A 382 49.15 15.67 -8.91
N LEU A 383 48.36 16.68 -8.60
CA LEU A 383 47.36 16.63 -7.52
C LEU A 383 46.14 15.78 -7.91
N ARG A 384 45.80 15.71 -9.22
CA ARG A 384 44.72 14.82 -9.70
C ARG A 384 45.06 13.33 -9.58
N VAL A 385 46.34 12.96 -9.62
CA VAL A 385 46.79 11.57 -9.42
C VAL A 385 46.62 11.15 -7.95
N ALA A 386 46.69 12.07 -7.00
CA ALA A 386 46.45 11.78 -5.58
C ALA A 386 44.97 11.50 -5.25
N ASP A 387 44.03 11.90 -6.12
CA ASP A 387 42.59 11.63 -5.92
C ASP A 387 42.13 10.27 -6.51
N ALA A 388 42.98 9.60 -7.30
CA ALA A 388 42.67 8.30 -7.90
C ALA A 388 42.37 7.21 -6.84
N PRO A 389 43.07 7.09 -5.70
CA PRO A 389 42.74 6.11 -4.67
C PRO A 389 41.38 6.34 -4.03
N ARG A 390 40.98 7.62 -3.85
CA ARG A 390 39.64 7.98 -3.31
C ARG A 390 38.52 7.65 -4.27
N ALA A 391 38.69 7.85 -5.57
CA ALA A 391 37.73 7.53 -6.61
C ALA A 391 37.47 6.01 -6.71
N VAL A 392 38.51 5.20 -6.62
CA VAL A 392 38.43 3.72 -6.63
C VAL A 392 37.77 3.21 -5.34
N ALA A 393 38.11 3.81 -4.19
CA ALA A 393 37.51 3.49 -2.91
C ALA A 393 35.98 3.77 -2.94
N SER A 394 35.60 4.93 -3.46
CA SER A 394 34.18 5.31 -3.55
C SER A 394 33.35 4.43 -4.52
N ALA A 395 33.95 3.98 -5.61
CA ALA A 395 33.30 3.07 -6.55
C ALA A 395 33.04 1.68 -5.93
N GLY A 396 34.03 1.17 -5.16
CA GLY A 396 33.88 -0.10 -4.46
C GLY A 396 32.81 -0.07 -3.36
N ILE A 397 32.79 0.98 -2.55
CA ILE A 397 31.77 1.19 -1.51
C ILE A 397 30.37 1.24 -2.14
N ARG A 398 30.20 1.94 -3.26
CA ARG A 398 28.93 2.00 -3.99
C ARG A 398 28.48 0.64 -4.52
N SER A 399 29.41 -0.19 -4.98
CA SER A 399 29.08 -1.55 -5.43
C SER A 399 28.64 -2.45 -4.27
N VAL A 400 29.32 -2.37 -3.12
CA VAL A 400 28.94 -3.08 -1.90
C VAL A 400 27.58 -2.63 -1.40
N ALA A 401 27.33 -1.32 -1.36
CA ALA A 401 26.03 -0.77 -0.95
C ALA A 401 24.91 -1.20 -1.90
N SER A 402 25.15 -1.21 -3.22
CA SER A 402 24.14 -1.69 -4.19
C SER A 402 23.86 -3.19 -4.04
N ALA A 403 24.89 -4.02 -3.85
CA ALA A 403 24.72 -5.45 -3.63
C ALA A 403 23.98 -5.73 -2.30
N GLY A 404 24.33 -5.00 -1.25
CA GLY A 404 23.64 -5.08 0.04
C GLY A 404 22.17 -4.67 -0.06
N ALA A 405 21.86 -3.62 -0.79
CA ALA A 405 20.50 -3.16 -1.05
C ALA A 405 19.64 -4.22 -1.78
N ILE A 406 20.23 -4.87 -2.80
CA ILE A 406 19.58 -6.00 -3.49
C ILE A 406 19.32 -7.16 -2.49
N GLY A 407 20.32 -7.48 -1.65
CA GLY A 407 20.18 -8.50 -0.62
C GLY A 407 19.04 -8.19 0.37
N VAL A 408 18.87 -6.92 0.75
CA VAL A 408 17.79 -6.45 1.62
C VAL A 408 16.41 -6.57 0.94
N ILE A 409 16.30 -6.24 -0.35
CA ILE A 409 15.07 -6.43 -1.12
C ILE A 409 14.69 -7.92 -1.14
N ILE A 410 15.65 -8.81 -1.40
CA ILE A 410 15.42 -10.25 -1.40
C ILE A 410 15.01 -10.74 -0.01
N LEU A 411 15.68 -10.26 1.04
CA LEU A 411 15.35 -10.57 2.43
C LEU A 411 13.90 -10.21 2.79
N GLY A 412 13.40 -9.08 2.29
CA GLY A 412 12.01 -8.69 2.48
C GLY A 412 11.04 -9.53 1.63
N ALA A 413 11.32 -9.66 0.34
CA ALA A 413 10.40 -10.29 -0.62
C ALA A 413 10.28 -11.82 -0.45
N ALA A 414 11.37 -12.53 -0.12
CA ALA A 414 11.39 -13.99 -0.08
C ALA A 414 10.45 -14.59 0.98
N PRO A 415 10.39 -14.11 2.23
CA PRO A 415 9.43 -14.63 3.21
C PRO A 415 7.98 -14.47 2.79
N MET A 416 7.64 -13.34 2.16
CA MET A 416 6.30 -13.10 1.64
C MET A 416 5.97 -14.03 0.47
N ALA A 417 6.92 -14.24 -0.46
CA ALA A 417 6.73 -15.17 -1.57
C ALA A 417 6.52 -16.62 -1.11
N VAL A 418 7.20 -17.04 -0.04
CA VAL A 418 7.00 -18.37 0.57
C VAL A 418 5.66 -18.43 1.29
N ALA A 419 5.27 -17.39 2.03
CA ALA A 419 4.01 -17.32 2.75
C ALA A 419 2.80 -17.39 1.81
N GLN A 420 2.87 -16.74 0.66
CA GLN A 420 1.83 -16.79 -0.38
C GLN A 420 1.56 -18.23 -0.92
N ALA A 421 2.50 -19.14 -0.78
CA ALA A 421 2.29 -20.55 -1.13
C ALA A 421 1.50 -21.32 -0.06
N SER A 422 1.30 -20.72 1.12
CA SER A 422 0.50 -21.30 2.21
C SER A 422 -0.87 -20.61 2.25
N PRO A 423 -1.97 -21.33 2.06
CA PRO A 423 -3.31 -20.76 2.13
C PRO A 423 -3.83 -20.63 3.57
N VAL A 424 -2.98 -20.78 4.57
CA VAL A 424 -3.32 -20.74 5.99
C VAL A 424 -2.81 -19.45 6.60
N ALA A 425 -3.65 -18.78 7.39
CA ALA A 425 -3.26 -17.57 8.12
C ALA A 425 -2.03 -17.82 9.01
N ASP A 426 -1.26 -16.76 9.24
CA ASP A 426 -0.10 -16.80 10.13
C ASP A 426 -0.52 -17.30 11.52
N THR A 427 0.24 -18.25 12.08
CA THR A 427 -0.04 -18.85 13.40
C THR A 427 -0.11 -17.80 14.52
N ILE A 428 0.65 -16.71 14.42
CA ILE A 428 0.61 -15.60 15.40
C ILE A 428 -0.71 -14.84 15.28
N LEU A 429 -1.19 -14.66 14.06
CA LEU A 429 -2.48 -14.03 13.81
C LEU A 429 -3.61 -14.94 14.35
N ALA A 430 -3.57 -16.22 14.03
CA ALA A 430 -4.53 -17.21 14.54
C ALA A 430 -4.58 -17.25 16.07
N GLN A 431 -3.44 -17.09 16.77
CA GLN A 431 -3.38 -17.00 18.24
C GLN A 431 -3.92 -15.67 18.81
N SER A 432 -3.95 -14.62 18.01
CA SER A 432 -4.48 -13.31 18.45
C SER A 432 -6.00 -13.19 18.29
N ILE A 433 -6.61 -14.13 17.56
CA ILE A 433 -8.03 -14.19 17.27
C ILE A 433 -8.72 -15.05 18.33
N ASN A 434 -9.47 -14.43 19.23
CA ASN A 434 -10.06 -15.17 20.34
C ASN A 434 -11.28 -14.47 20.92
N GLY A 435 -12.43 -15.10 20.82
CA GLY A 435 -13.71 -14.54 21.15
C GLY A 435 -14.38 -15.06 22.43
N SER A 436 -15.53 -14.49 22.72
CA SER A 436 -16.44 -14.96 23.78
C SER A 436 -17.18 -16.22 23.34
N SER A 437 -17.40 -17.13 24.27
CA SER A 437 -18.19 -18.34 24.06
C SER A 437 -19.44 -18.32 24.96
N ASN A 438 -20.62 -18.35 24.34
CA ASN A 438 -21.89 -18.38 25.02
C ASN A 438 -22.59 -19.73 24.77
N GLN A 439 -22.87 -20.48 25.83
CA GLN A 439 -23.69 -21.69 25.74
C GLN A 439 -25.17 -21.32 25.64
N VAL A 440 -25.86 -21.86 24.65
CA VAL A 440 -27.28 -21.63 24.39
C VAL A 440 -27.99 -22.95 24.12
N ASN A 441 -29.32 -22.98 24.18
CA ASN A 441 -30.09 -24.16 23.86
C ASN A 441 -31.51 -23.79 23.40
N PHE A 442 -31.61 -23.55 22.09
CA PHE A 442 -32.92 -23.27 21.45
C PHE A 442 -32.91 -23.77 19.99
N PRO A 443 -34.09 -24.01 19.38
CA PRO A 443 -34.14 -24.36 17.96
C PRO A 443 -33.50 -23.32 17.10
N ALA A 444 -32.49 -23.72 16.28
CA ALA A 444 -31.82 -22.78 15.38
C ALA A 444 -32.81 -22.22 14.35
N PRO A 445 -32.76 -20.93 14.02
CA PRO A 445 -33.63 -20.31 13.04
C PRO A 445 -33.54 -21.00 11.68
N ALA A 446 -34.69 -21.36 11.08
CA ALA A 446 -34.72 -22.01 9.79
C ALA A 446 -34.33 -21.05 8.65
N PHE A 447 -33.57 -21.55 7.69
CA PHE A 447 -33.28 -20.90 6.42
C PHE A 447 -33.50 -21.85 5.24
N SER A 448 -33.70 -21.28 4.06
CA SER A 448 -33.69 -21.97 2.77
C SER A 448 -33.06 -21.05 1.74
N LEU A 449 -31.86 -21.37 1.32
CA LEU A 449 -30.96 -20.54 0.49
C LEU A 449 -30.39 -21.40 -0.64
N THR A 450 -29.52 -20.83 -1.45
CA THR A 450 -28.80 -21.48 -2.56
C THR A 450 -27.31 -21.50 -2.28
N ASP A 451 -26.65 -22.63 -2.47
CA ASP A 451 -25.20 -22.76 -2.29
C ASP A 451 -24.41 -22.21 -3.48
N GLN A 452 -23.09 -22.23 -3.37
CA GLN A 452 -22.14 -21.80 -4.41
C GLN A 452 -22.22 -22.66 -5.69
N ASP A 453 -22.85 -23.84 -5.66
CA ASP A 453 -23.08 -24.70 -6.82
C ASP A 453 -24.48 -24.51 -7.43
N GLY A 454 -25.30 -23.61 -6.87
CA GLY A 454 -26.65 -23.35 -7.31
C GLY A 454 -27.69 -24.34 -6.79
N ARG A 455 -27.39 -25.15 -5.76
CA ARG A 455 -28.29 -26.12 -5.15
C ARG A 455 -29.04 -25.48 -4.00
N ALA A 456 -30.28 -25.87 -3.83
CA ALA A 456 -31.08 -25.43 -2.69
C ALA A 456 -30.62 -26.14 -1.40
N VAL A 457 -30.28 -25.35 -0.37
CA VAL A 457 -29.87 -25.81 0.95
C VAL A 457 -30.77 -25.21 2.02
N SER A 458 -31.21 -26.03 2.94
CA SER A 458 -32.00 -25.59 4.09
C SER A 458 -31.42 -26.15 5.38
N LEU A 459 -31.67 -25.52 6.52
CA LEU A 459 -31.23 -26.05 7.80
C LEU A 459 -31.76 -27.46 8.06
N VAL A 460 -32.99 -27.77 7.53
CA VAL A 460 -33.56 -29.12 7.65
C VAL A 460 -32.79 -30.14 6.83
N SER A 461 -32.25 -29.78 5.68
CA SER A 461 -31.45 -30.69 4.85
C SER A 461 -30.07 -31.02 5.45
N LEU A 462 -29.61 -30.23 6.42
CA LEU A 462 -28.34 -30.42 7.13
C LEU A 462 -28.50 -31.22 8.43
N ARG A 463 -29.73 -31.62 8.79
CA ARG A 463 -29.96 -32.44 9.98
C ARG A 463 -29.26 -33.79 9.89
N GLY A 464 -28.74 -34.23 11.03
CA GLY A 464 -27.86 -35.41 11.13
C GLY A 464 -26.39 -35.08 11.21
N ASN A 465 -26.01 -33.87 10.73
CA ASN A 465 -24.68 -33.31 10.89
C ASN A 465 -24.67 -32.20 11.95
N VAL A 466 -23.52 -31.94 12.53
CA VAL A 466 -23.26 -30.71 13.28
C VAL A 466 -23.02 -29.60 12.26
N VAL A 467 -23.60 -28.43 12.48
CA VAL A 467 -23.43 -27.28 11.58
C VAL A 467 -22.63 -26.20 12.30
N LEU A 468 -21.51 -25.82 11.74
CA LEU A 468 -20.76 -24.62 12.09
C LEU A 468 -21.17 -23.53 11.10
N LEU A 469 -21.88 -22.50 11.57
CA LEU A 469 -22.47 -21.47 10.71
C LEU A 469 -21.89 -20.09 11.03
N THR A 470 -21.55 -19.34 9.99
CA THR A 470 -21.12 -17.94 10.10
C THR A 470 -21.73 -17.07 9.01
N PHE A 471 -21.50 -15.76 9.07
CA PHE A 471 -21.93 -14.78 8.08
C PHE A 471 -20.70 -14.09 7.50
N LEU A 472 -20.56 -14.06 6.18
CA LEU A 472 -19.40 -13.52 5.49
C LEU A 472 -19.81 -12.53 4.40
N ASP A 473 -19.04 -11.47 4.27
CA ASP A 473 -19.05 -10.54 3.14
C ASP A 473 -17.94 -10.92 2.16
N ASP A 474 -18.30 -11.19 0.92
CA ASP A 474 -17.37 -11.59 -0.16
C ASP A 474 -16.44 -10.48 -0.62
N THR A 475 -16.72 -9.22 -0.26
CA THR A 475 -15.86 -8.06 -0.54
C THR A 475 -15.01 -7.61 0.65
N CYS A 476 -15.24 -8.17 1.82
CA CYS A 476 -14.40 -7.89 3.00
C CYS A 476 -12.97 -8.42 2.79
N SER A 477 -11.98 -7.61 3.11
CA SER A 477 -10.56 -7.96 2.96
C SER A 477 -9.84 -8.20 4.29
N VAL A 478 -10.56 -8.22 5.41
CA VAL A 478 -9.96 -8.31 6.76
C VAL A 478 -10.45 -9.52 7.53
N ASP A 479 -11.64 -9.46 8.11
CA ASP A 479 -12.11 -10.46 9.06
C ASP A 479 -12.74 -11.67 8.35
N CYS A 480 -13.55 -11.44 7.32
CA CYS A 480 -14.23 -12.53 6.60
C CYS A 480 -13.27 -13.55 5.98
N PRO A 481 -12.17 -13.15 5.31
CA PRO A 481 -11.15 -14.09 4.87
C PRO A 481 -10.54 -14.90 6.02
N LEU A 482 -10.26 -14.25 7.15
CA LEU A 482 -9.68 -14.92 8.33
C LEU A 482 -10.67 -15.94 8.91
N ILE A 483 -11.92 -15.55 9.10
CA ILE A 483 -12.97 -16.46 9.57
C ILE A 483 -13.11 -17.66 8.62
N ALA A 484 -13.13 -17.41 7.32
CA ALA A 484 -13.20 -18.47 6.30
C ALA A 484 -12.04 -19.45 6.39
N GLN A 485 -10.81 -18.97 6.64
CA GLN A 485 -9.63 -19.81 6.84
C GLN A 485 -9.67 -20.58 8.17
N GLU A 486 -10.18 -19.99 9.23
CA GLU A 486 -10.37 -20.68 10.52
C GLU A 486 -11.42 -21.82 10.37
N PHE A 487 -12.51 -21.60 9.62
CA PHE A 487 -13.48 -22.66 9.29
C PHE A 487 -12.83 -23.77 8.45
N ARG A 488 -12.04 -23.42 7.45
CA ARG A 488 -11.30 -24.39 6.64
C ARG A 488 -10.33 -25.21 7.50
N GLN A 489 -9.60 -24.55 8.39
CA GLN A 489 -8.67 -25.22 9.31
C GLN A 489 -9.41 -26.11 10.32
N ALA A 490 -10.58 -25.67 10.82
CA ALA A 490 -11.43 -26.51 11.66
C ALA A 490 -11.86 -27.78 10.91
N GLY A 491 -12.24 -27.68 9.63
CA GLY A 491 -12.53 -28.85 8.79
C GLY A 491 -11.34 -29.80 8.66
N GLN A 492 -10.12 -29.29 8.57
CA GLN A 492 -8.89 -30.11 8.55
C GLN A 492 -8.61 -30.77 9.90
N LEU A 493 -8.78 -30.03 11.00
CA LEU A 493 -8.57 -30.52 12.35
C LEU A 493 -9.59 -31.60 12.75
N LEU A 494 -10.80 -31.54 12.21
CA LEU A 494 -11.83 -32.57 12.41
C LEU A 494 -11.42 -33.93 11.84
N GLY A 495 -10.60 -33.97 10.80
CA GLY A 495 -10.12 -35.22 10.21
C GLY A 495 -11.28 -36.11 9.72
N THR A 496 -11.41 -37.32 10.27
CA THR A 496 -12.52 -38.26 9.93
C THR A 496 -13.90 -37.76 10.32
N ASP A 497 -14.00 -36.89 11.33
CA ASP A 497 -15.26 -36.33 11.80
C ASP A 497 -15.80 -35.25 10.84
N ALA A 498 -14.98 -34.72 9.94
CA ALA A 498 -15.39 -33.70 8.96
C ALA A 498 -16.61 -34.14 8.10
N ALA A 499 -16.75 -35.45 7.85
CA ALA A 499 -17.91 -35.98 7.12
C ALA A 499 -19.25 -35.86 7.87
N ARG A 500 -19.22 -35.51 9.16
CA ARG A 500 -20.38 -35.35 10.04
C ARG A 500 -20.59 -33.89 10.48
N VAL A 501 -19.83 -32.97 9.88
CA VAL A 501 -19.88 -31.54 10.19
C VAL A 501 -20.01 -30.76 8.89
N ASP A 502 -21.00 -29.90 8.79
CA ASP A 502 -21.16 -28.96 7.69
C ASP A 502 -20.61 -27.58 8.11
N LEU A 503 -19.74 -27.04 7.29
CA LEU A 503 -19.16 -25.72 7.44
C LEU A 503 -19.97 -24.76 6.56
N VAL A 504 -20.77 -23.90 7.16
CA VAL A 504 -21.76 -23.08 6.45
C VAL A 504 -21.45 -21.60 6.62
N ALA A 505 -21.28 -20.89 5.52
CA ALA A 505 -21.29 -19.44 5.50
C ALA A 505 -22.60 -18.94 4.83
N ILE A 506 -23.15 -17.86 5.34
CA ILE A 506 -24.29 -17.18 4.72
C ILE A 506 -23.82 -15.80 4.26
N ASN A 507 -24.10 -15.48 3.02
CA ASN A 507 -23.75 -14.18 2.45
C ASN A 507 -24.39 -13.04 3.23
N TYR A 508 -23.56 -12.08 3.64
CA TYR A 508 -23.97 -10.87 4.34
C TYR A 508 -23.89 -9.61 3.47
N ASN A 509 -23.46 -9.74 2.22
CA ASN A 509 -23.38 -8.63 1.29
C ASN A 509 -24.70 -8.44 0.51
N PRO A 510 -25.46 -7.36 0.73
CA PRO A 510 -26.70 -7.10 0.01
C PRO A 510 -26.49 -6.69 -1.45
N LEU A 511 -25.28 -6.33 -1.83
CA LEU A 511 -24.93 -5.86 -3.17
C LEU A 511 -24.48 -7.00 -4.07
N ASP A 512 -23.86 -8.04 -3.51
CA ASP A 512 -23.23 -9.15 -4.23
C ASP A 512 -23.91 -10.50 -3.89
N ILE A 513 -25.21 -10.59 -4.24
CA ILE A 513 -26.05 -11.76 -3.93
C ILE A 513 -25.96 -12.91 -4.95
N GLN A 514 -25.19 -12.75 -5.99
CA GLN A 514 -25.09 -13.75 -7.07
C GLN A 514 -24.08 -14.84 -6.72
N VAL A 515 -24.38 -16.08 -7.09
CA VAL A 515 -23.51 -17.24 -6.87
C VAL A 515 -22.08 -17.04 -7.38
N SER A 516 -21.91 -16.28 -8.47
CA SER A 516 -20.58 -16.01 -9.04
C SER A 516 -19.62 -15.28 -8.09
N TYR A 517 -20.14 -14.46 -7.18
CA TYR A 517 -19.32 -13.76 -6.17
C TYR A 517 -18.86 -14.72 -5.09
N LEU A 518 -19.75 -15.58 -4.61
CA LEU A 518 -19.42 -16.63 -3.66
C LEU A 518 -18.33 -17.56 -4.21
N GLN A 519 -18.49 -17.99 -5.47
CA GLN A 519 -17.49 -18.81 -6.16
C GLN A 519 -16.15 -18.08 -6.33
N ALA A 520 -16.15 -16.76 -6.51
CA ALA A 520 -14.92 -15.98 -6.59
C ALA A 520 -14.21 -15.95 -5.23
N PHE A 521 -14.94 -15.70 -4.16
CA PHE A 521 -14.45 -15.76 -2.79
C PHE A 521 -13.90 -17.15 -2.46
N ASP A 522 -14.65 -18.22 -2.73
CA ASP A 522 -14.21 -19.60 -2.46
C ASP A 522 -12.92 -19.96 -3.19
N ARG A 523 -12.75 -19.52 -4.44
CA ARG A 523 -11.47 -19.71 -5.17
C ARG A 523 -10.34 -18.91 -4.56
N GLN A 524 -10.60 -17.67 -4.18
CA GLN A 524 -9.62 -16.78 -3.57
C GLN A 524 -9.13 -17.34 -2.23
N GLU A 525 -10.04 -17.85 -1.41
CA GLU A 525 -9.77 -18.35 -0.07
C GLU A 525 -9.39 -19.85 -0.03
N GLY A 526 -9.34 -20.50 -1.19
CA GLY A 526 -9.01 -21.92 -1.29
C GLY A 526 -10.07 -22.86 -0.69
N LEU A 527 -11.32 -22.45 -0.70
CA LEU A 527 -12.47 -23.20 -0.18
C LEU A 527 -13.18 -24.02 -1.28
N ALA A 528 -12.96 -23.69 -2.55
CA ALA A 528 -13.61 -24.27 -3.73
C ALA A 528 -13.47 -25.80 -3.88
N GLY A 529 -12.70 -26.48 -3.07
CA GLY A 529 -12.54 -27.95 -3.07
C GLY A 529 -12.78 -28.59 -1.74
N VAL A 530 -13.29 -27.85 -0.75
CA VAL A 530 -13.58 -28.35 0.59
C VAL A 530 -14.95 -29.05 0.60
N PRO A 531 -15.02 -30.40 0.81
CA PRO A 531 -16.24 -31.17 0.54
C PRO A 531 -17.44 -30.80 1.40
N ASN A 532 -17.21 -30.32 2.63
CA ASN A 532 -18.21 -29.98 3.63
C ASN A 532 -18.39 -28.44 3.79
N TRP A 533 -17.88 -27.65 2.85
CA TRP A 533 -18.05 -26.21 2.82
C TRP A 533 -19.26 -25.83 1.98
N LEU A 534 -20.13 -25.00 2.54
CA LEU A 534 -21.32 -24.46 1.89
C LEU A 534 -21.34 -22.94 2.08
N TYR A 535 -21.25 -22.20 0.99
CA TYR A 535 -21.43 -20.75 1.02
C TYR A 535 -22.78 -20.39 0.39
N LEU A 536 -23.69 -19.90 1.19
CA LEU A 536 -25.10 -19.75 0.84
C LEU A 536 -25.47 -18.32 0.49
N THR A 537 -26.28 -18.16 -0.54
CA THR A 537 -26.89 -16.90 -0.96
C THR A 537 -28.37 -17.10 -1.32
N GLY A 538 -29.03 -16.01 -1.68
CA GLY A 538 -30.44 -16.03 -2.07
C GLY A 538 -30.87 -14.67 -2.59
N THR A 539 -32.19 -14.46 -2.70
CA THR A 539 -32.73 -13.11 -2.92
C THR A 539 -32.42 -12.24 -1.70
N LEU A 540 -32.31 -10.93 -1.91
CA LEU A 540 -32.09 -9.99 -0.79
C LEU A 540 -33.12 -10.18 0.34
N ALA A 541 -34.40 -10.34 -0.01
CA ALA A 541 -35.47 -10.57 0.98
C ALA A 541 -35.28 -11.87 1.79
N GLN A 542 -34.71 -12.94 1.17
CA GLN A 542 -34.39 -14.17 1.89
C GLN A 542 -33.20 -13.96 2.84
N LEU A 543 -32.19 -13.27 2.39
CA LEU A 543 -31.00 -12.96 3.20
C LEU A 543 -31.39 -12.07 4.39
N GLU A 544 -32.12 -10.98 4.17
CA GLU A 544 -32.61 -10.07 5.23
C GLU A 544 -33.45 -10.83 6.29
N GLN A 545 -34.29 -11.77 5.85
CA GLN A 545 -35.05 -12.59 6.77
C GLN A 545 -34.15 -13.50 7.61
N VAL A 546 -33.12 -14.07 7.04
CA VAL A 546 -32.15 -14.91 7.76
C VAL A 546 -31.34 -14.07 8.74
N TRP A 547 -30.78 -12.94 8.31
CA TRP A 547 -30.02 -12.04 9.19
C TRP A 547 -30.88 -11.63 10.41
N SER A 548 -32.09 -11.19 10.18
CA SER A 548 -33.03 -10.82 11.25
C SER A 548 -33.29 -11.98 12.23
N ARG A 549 -33.49 -13.20 11.73
CA ARG A 549 -33.75 -14.38 12.58
C ARG A 549 -32.55 -14.81 13.41
N TYR A 550 -31.35 -14.61 12.92
CA TYR A 550 -30.09 -14.88 13.64
C TYR A 550 -29.65 -13.68 14.48
N SER A 551 -30.50 -12.66 14.59
CA SER A 551 -30.19 -11.41 15.32
C SER A 551 -28.92 -10.70 14.80
N ILE A 552 -28.58 -10.93 13.53
CA ILE A 552 -27.50 -10.18 12.87
C ILE A 552 -28.08 -8.81 12.48
N PRO A 553 -27.43 -7.70 12.86
CA PRO A 553 -27.88 -6.36 12.49
C PRO A 553 -28.06 -6.22 10.98
N PRO A 554 -28.96 -5.37 10.50
CA PRO A 554 -29.02 -5.06 9.08
C PRO A 554 -27.67 -4.56 8.57
N PRO A 555 -27.24 -4.97 7.35
CA PRO A 555 -25.98 -4.49 6.79
C PRO A 555 -25.95 -2.98 6.69
N GLU A 556 -24.97 -2.35 7.30
CA GLU A 556 -24.72 -0.92 7.16
C GLU A 556 -23.75 -0.71 6.01
N ILE A 557 -24.28 -0.27 4.85
CA ILE A 557 -23.45 0.07 3.69
C ILE A 557 -22.71 1.37 4.03
N VAL A 558 -21.41 1.27 4.23
CA VAL A 558 -20.57 2.45 4.46
C VAL A 558 -20.66 3.38 3.23
N PRO A 559 -20.74 4.73 3.40
CA PRO A 559 -20.90 5.67 2.28
C PRO A 559 -19.85 5.55 1.18
N ALA A 560 -18.70 4.93 1.46
CA ALA A 560 -17.68 4.59 0.49
C ALA A 560 -18.00 3.36 -0.39
N GLY A 561 -19.07 2.63 -0.13
CA GLY A 561 -19.73 1.76 -1.12
C GLY A 561 -19.32 0.30 -1.19
N SER A 562 -18.40 -0.21 -0.37
CA SER A 562 -17.96 -1.62 -0.48
C SER A 562 -17.84 -2.39 0.82
N MET A 563 -17.82 -1.74 1.96
CA MET A 563 -17.73 -2.45 3.25
C MET A 563 -19.06 -2.47 4.00
N ILE A 564 -19.29 -3.58 4.63
CA ILE A 564 -20.46 -3.85 5.44
C ILE A 564 -19.96 -4.16 6.84
N ALA A 565 -20.29 -3.30 7.80
CA ALA A 565 -19.95 -3.55 9.20
C ALA A 565 -20.86 -4.62 9.77
N HIS A 566 -20.31 -5.69 10.29
CA HIS A 566 -21.07 -6.75 10.98
C HIS A 566 -20.31 -7.27 12.20
N GLY A 567 -21.04 -7.98 13.06
CA GLY A 567 -20.42 -8.73 14.14
C GLY A 567 -19.94 -10.09 13.64
N ASP A 568 -18.78 -10.49 14.08
CA ASP A 568 -18.12 -11.72 13.66
C ASP A 568 -18.45 -12.85 14.64
N TYR A 569 -19.44 -13.67 14.26
CA TYR A 569 -19.93 -14.78 15.08
C TYR A 569 -19.93 -16.09 14.31
N ALA A 570 -19.66 -17.19 15.04
CA ALA A 570 -19.96 -18.53 14.59
C ALA A 570 -21.03 -19.15 15.49
N PHE A 571 -21.99 -19.83 14.89
CA PHE A 571 -23.05 -20.54 15.57
C PHE A 571 -22.85 -22.04 15.43
N VAL A 572 -22.86 -22.74 16.56
CA VAL A 572 -22.71 -24.21 16.61
C VAL A 572 -24.08 -24.83 16.80
N ILE A 573 -24.53 -25.60 15.81
CA ILE A 573 -25.86 -26.21 15.77
C ILE A 573 -25.69 -27.73 15.80
N ASP A 574 -26.46 -28.40 16.66
CA ASP A 574 -26.42 -29.85 16.78
C ASP A 574 -27.17 -30.58 15.66
N GLN A 575 -27.02 -31.90 15.60
CA GLN A 575 -27.62 -32.78 14.60
C GLN A 575 -29.15 -32.74 14.59
N ALA A 576 -29.77 -32.34 15.70
CA ALA A 576 -31.23 -32.15 15.79
C ALA A 576 -31.70 -30.77 15.30
N GLY A 577 -30.76 -29.85 15.03
CA GLY A 577 -31.05 -28.49 14.58
C GLY A 577 -31.23 -27.50 15.73
N HIS A 578 -30.69 -27.76 16.92
CA HIS A 578 -30.68 -26.79 18.02
C HIS A 578 -29.34 -26.04 18.06
N MET A 579 -29.42 -24.75 18.22
CA MET A 579 -28.25 -23.89 18.48
C MET A 579 -27.75 -24.20 19.91
N ARG A 580 -26.50 -24.54 20.02
CA ARG A 580 -25.88 -24.97 21.27
C ARG A 580 -24.81 -24.01 21.78
N GLN A 581 -24.19 -23.29 20.86
CA GLN A 581 -23.13 -22.35 21.22
C GLN A 581 -23.06 -21.21 20.21
N GLU A 582 -22.74 -20.05 20.72
CA GLU A 582 -22.36 -18.87 19.97
C GLU A 582 -20.92 -18.53 20.31
N LEU A 583 -20.06 -18.46 19.31
CA LEU A 583 -18.65 -18.14 19.40
C LEU A 583 -18.40 -16.79 18.75
N GLY A 584 -17.89 -15.83 19.49
CA GLY A 584 -17.47 -14.53 18.95
C GLY A 584 -16.05 -14.65 18.41
N PHE A 585 -15.85 -14.15 17.22
CA PHE A 585 -14.53 -13.90 16.66
C PHE A 585 -14.08 -12.54 17.15
N ASP A 586 -13.15 -12.48 18.09
CA ASP A 586 -12.67 -11.23 18.69
C ASP A 586 -11.15 -11.23 18.76
N THR A 587 -10.58 -10.13 18.32
CA THR A 587 -9.14 -9.87 18.26
C THR A 587 -8.71 -8.78 19.24
N GLY A 588 -9.53 -8.48 20.24
CA GLY A 588 -9.33 -7.41 21.21
C GLY A 588 -8.09 -7.55 22.10
N PRO A 589 -7.60 -6.45 22.68
CA PRO A 589 -6.48 -6.47 23.61
C PRO A 589 -6.94 -7.10 24.93
N GLY A 590 -6.38 -8.22 25.29
CA GLY A 590 -6.68 -8.92 26.55
C GLY A 590 -6.75 -10.44 26.41
N THR A 591 -6.73 -10.94 25.21
CA THR A 591 -6.63 -12.36 24.93
C THR A 591 -5.21 -12.84 25.16
N GLN A 592 -5.08 -13.75 26.09
CA GLN A 592 -3.78 -14.24 26.52
C GLN A 592 -3.18 -15.23 25.51
N ALA A 593 -1.86 -15.21 25.39
CA ALA A 593 -1.08 -16.09 24.51
C ALA A 593 -1.26 -17.62 24.77
N THR A 594 -2.16 -18.01 25.66
CA THR A 594 -2.44 -19.40 26.06
C THR A 594 -3.74 -19.95 25.48
N LYS A 595 -4.48 -19.17 24.67
CA LYS A 595 -5.75 -19.62 24.12
C LYS A 595 -5.58 -20.38 22.80
N SER A 596 -6.48 -21.34 22.55
CA SER A 596 -6.61 -22.09 21.30
C SER A 596 -6.97 -21.17 20.13
N SER A 597 -6.64 -21.54 18.88
CA SER A 597 -7.11 -20.84 17.70
C SER A 597 -8.64 -20.97 17.58
N PHE A 598 -9.29 -20.05 16.86
CA PHE A 598 -10.73 -20.13 16.61
C PHE A 598 -11.12 -21.44 15.91
N ALA A 599 -10.27 -21.93 14.99
CA ALA A 599 -10.41 -23.24 14.37
C ALA A 599 -10.41 -24.39 15.39
N ALA A 600 -9.59 -24.31 16.42
CA ALA A 600 -9.58 -25.32 17.50
C ALA A 600 -10.85 -25.23 18.36
N GLU A 601 -11.33 -24.02 18.67
CA GLU A 601 -12.59 -23.84 19.41
C GLU A 601 -13.80 -24.36 18.62
N LEU A 602 -13.87 -24.07 17.31
CA LEU A 602 -14.87 -24.62 16.41
C LEU A 602 -14.82 -26.16 16.37
N THR A 603 -13.60 -26.71 16.29
CA THR A 603 -13.36 -28.16 16.26
C THR A 603 -13.81 -28.83 17.57
N ASP A 604 -13.42 -28.25 18.70
CA ASP A 604 -13.78 -28.78 20.03
C ASP A 604 -15.30 -28.71 20.28
N ALA A 605 -15.92 -27.61 19.89
CA ALA A 605 -17.38 -27.46 19.97
C ALA A 605 -18.12 -28.52 19.11
N ALA A 606 -17.64 -28.75 17.89
CA ALA A 606 -18.22 -29.78 17.03
C ALA A 606 -18.03 -31.20 17.61
N ARG A 607 -16.80 -31.53 18.10
CA ARG A 607 -16.51 -32.83 18.69
C ARG A 607 -17.35 -33.12 19.95
N GLN A 608 -17.57 -32.12 20.79
CA GLN A 608 -18.45 -32.25 21.95
C GLN A 608 -19.86 -32.70 21.53
N LEU A 609 -20.42 -32.14 20.46
CA LEU A 609 -21.73 -32.50 19.94
C LEU A 609 -21.74 -33.85 19.21
N LEU A 610 -20.61 -34.29 18.70
CA LEU A 610 -20.44 -35.63 18.11
C LEU A 610 -20.24 -36.72 19.15
N GLY A 611 -20.09 -36.38 20.43
CA GLY A 611 -19.89 -37.33 21.55
C GLY A 611 -18.44 -37.82 21.71
N HIS A 612 -17.49 -37.07 21.14
CA HIS A 612 -16.05 -37.27 21.38
C HIS A 612 -15.59 -36.24 22.41
N SER A 613 -15.44 -36.64 23.67
CA SER A 613 -14.85 -35.83 24.74
C SER A 613 -13.39 -36.15 24.95
#